data_41029284e1ff4bb474c6f16ae914f214
#
_entry.id   41029284e1ff4bb474c6f16ae914f214
#
_cell.length_a   1.000
_cell.length_b   1.000
_cell.length_c   1.000
_cell.angle_alpha   90.00
_cell.angle_beta   90.00
_cell.angle_gamma   90.00
#
_symmetry.space_group_name_H-M   'P 1'
#
loop_
_entity.id
_entity.type
_entity.pdbx_description
1 polymer ?
#
loop_
_entity_poly.entity_id
_entity_poly.type
_entity_poly.pdbx_seq_one_letter_code
_entity_poly.pdbx_strand_id
1 'polypeptide(L)'
;MSIVTAVVDAHVHLHACYRPDELLSRARQNLAQARPSSDLPTLRVFYLLLAECQNDDSFGDLRALALGGRARSGLKLQTWMVRTTDEDRCVVVADGSAHIYVVAGRQVACREGLEVLVLGTTQRFEDGRPIRDVLEETEALGVPRVIPWGPGKWFFRRGRLLDSLLEEFRKPTLFLGDEGGRPEFWSYPAHFARGARLGVRDLPGTDPLPFSHDVAKVGRMGFCVPVELDPLRPAASLLRSLVNPNVPFERFASLEPPLRFVRNQIGMQLRKRRRDSHQASA
;
A
#
# COMPACT_ATOMS: atom_id res chain seq x y z
N MET A 1 -25.17 -9.06 -4.96
CA MET A 1 -23.87 -8.35 -5.01
C MET A 1 -23.69 -7.79 -6.40
N SER A 2 -23.18 -6.57 -6.54
CA SER A 2 -22.91 -5.94 -7.86
C SER A 2 -21.43 -6.04 -8.19
N ILE A 3 -21.12 -6.25 -9.48
CA ILE A 3 -19.73 -6.18 -9.93
C ILE A 3 -19.40 -4.71 -10.17
N VAL A 4 -18.32 -4.25 -9.56
CA VAL A 4 -17.84 -2.87 -9.62
C VAL A 4 -16.35 -2.85 -9.97
N THR A 5 -15.84 -1.73 -10.45
CA THR A 5 -14.40 -1.50 -10.59
C THR A 5 -13.86 -0.93 -9.27
N ALA A 6 -13.04 -1.68 -8.56
CA ALA A 6 -12.23 -1.15 -7.49
C ALA A 6 -11.00 -0.43 -8.07
N VAL A 7 -10.82 0.83 -7.70
CA VAL A 7 -9.63 1.64 -8.01
C VAL A 7 -8.81 1.72 -6.73
N VAL A 8 -7.61 1.17 -6.75
CA VAL A 8 -6.85 0.83 -5.54
C VAL A 8 -5.46 1.45 -5.58
N ASP A 9 -5.08 2.11 -4.49
CA ASP A 9 -3.68 2.40 -4.16
C ASP A 9 -3.21 1.36 -3.12
N ALA A 10 -2.25 0.50 -3.49
CA ALA A 10 -1.87 -0.65 -2.68
C ALA A 10 -0.75 -0.38 -1.66
N HIS A 11 -0.24 0.86 -1.58
CA HIS A 11 0.84 1.18 -0.66
C HIS A 11 0.71 2.62 -0.14
N VAL A 12 0.01 2.78 0.97
CA VAL A 12 -0.27 4.10 1.55
C VAL A 12 0.20 4.18 2.99
N HIS A 13 0.92 5.26 3.32
CA HIS A 13 1.31 5.62 4.67
C HIS A 13 0.57 6.87 5.14
N LEU A 14 -0.01 6.85 6.34
CA LEU A 14 -0.54 8.03 7.01
C LEU A 14 0.54 8.63 7.92
N HIS A 15 1.51 9.32 7.31
CA HIS A 15 2.58 9.94 8.09
C HIS A 15 2.07 11.10 8.96
N ALA A 16 2.66 11.27 10.14
CA ALA A 16 2.32 12.35 11.08
C ALA A 16 2.48 13.78 10.51
N CYS A 17 3.24 13.94 9.41
CA CYS A 17 3.37 15.22 8.71
C CYS A 17 2.22 15.53 7.77
N TYR A 18 1.26 14.61 7.58
CA TYR A 18 0.10 14.82 6.73
C TYR A 18 -1.11 15.27 7.54
N ARG A 19 -1.94 16.09 6.93
CA ARG A 19 -3.29 16.35 7.42
C ARG A 19 -4.21 15.27 6.86
N PRO A 20 -4.91 14.48 7.71
CA PRO A 20 -5.69 13.34 7.22
C PRO A 20 -6.78 13.72 6.22
N ASP A 21 -7.49 14.82 6.44
CA ASP A 21 -8.52 15.31 5.50
C ASP A 21 -7.92 15.68 4.14
N GLU A 22 -6.71 16.27 4.12
CA GLU A 22 -6.02 16.59 2.87
C GLU A 22 -5.61 15.30 2.13
N LEU A 23 -5.06 14.31 2.86
CA LEU A 23 -4.69 13.03 2.27
C LEU A 23 -5.89 12.35 1.60
N LEU A 24 -7.01 12.26 2.31
CA LEU A 24 -8.23 11.62 1.80
C LEU A 24 -8.79 12.37 0.58
N SER A 25 -8.78 13.70 0.63
CA SER A 25 -9.23 14.54 -0.50
C SER A 25 -8.33 14.39 -1.73
N ARG A 26 -7.00 14.33 -1.55
CA ARG A 26 -6.04 14.08 -2.63
C ARG A 26 -6.19 12.67 -3.19
N ALA A 27 -6.30 11.65 -2.32
CA ALA A 27 -6.54 10.29 -2.73
C ALA A 27 -7.80 10.17 -3.60
N ARG A 28 -8.94 10.73 -3.15
CA ARG A 28 -10.18 10.75 -3.93
C ARG A 28 -9.99 11.39 -5.30
N GLN A 29 -9.38 12.57 -5.34
CA GLN A 29 -9.12 13.30 -6.59
C GLN A 29 -8.29 12.46 -7.58
N ASN A 30 -7.20 11.88 -7.09
CA ASN A 30 -6.26 11.14 -7.92
C ASN A 30 -6.86 9.81 -8.40
N LEU A 31 -7.48 9.03 -7.50
CA LEU A 31 -8.14 7.76 -7.86
C LEU A 31 -9.29 7.98 -8.86
N ALA A 32 -10.03 9.09 -8.76
CA ALA A 32 -11.08 9.43 -9.71
C ALA A 32 -10.54 9.73 -11.11
N GLN A 33 -9.26 10.08 -11.25
CA GLN A 33 -8.61 10.33 -12.55
C GLN A 33 -8.14 9.04 -13.25
N ALA A 34 -8.13 7.89 -12.57
CA ALA A 34 -7.81 6.61 -13.20
C ALA A 34 -8.75 6.38 -14.41
N ARG A 35 -8.20 5.84 -15.48
CA ARG A 35 -8.92 5.57 -16.74
C ARG A 35 -8.84 4.07 -17.04
N PRO A 36 -9.69 3.25 -16.38
CA PRO A 36 -9.78 1.84 -16.72
C PRO A 36 -10.30 1.68 -18.16
N SER A 37 -10.00 0.54 -18.78
CA SER A 37 -10.56 0.18 -20.09
C SER A 37 -12.09 0.06 -20.04
N SER A 38 -12.69 0.04 -21.22
CA SER A 38 -14.14 -0.17 -21.37
C SER A 38 -14.62 -1.57 -20.92
N ASP A 39 -13.69 -2.51 -20.74
CA ASP A 39 -13.99 -3.88 -20.35
C ASP A 39 -14.29 -4.03 -18.84
N LEU A 40 -13.94 -2.99 -18.06
CA LEU A 40 -14.25 -2.95 -16.63
C LEU A 40 -15.61 -2.30 -16.35
N PRO A 41 -16.31 -2.71 -15.25
CA PRO A 41 -17.56 -2.09 -14.82
C PRO A 41 -17.45 -0.56 -14.67
N THR A 42 -18.49 0.17 -15.06
CA THR A 42 -18.54 1.64 -15.00
C THR A 42 -18.66 2.18 -13.58
N LEU A 43 -19.34 1.43 -12.69
CA LEU A 43 -19.44 1.81 -11.27
C LEU A 43 -18.11 1.60 -10.58
N ARG A 44 -17.55 2.66 -10.00
CA ARG A 44 -16.23 2.66 -9.34
C ARG A 44 -16.34 2.85 -7.85
N VAL A 45 -15.47 2.13 -7.12
CA VAL A 45 -15.25 2.28 -5.69
C VAL A 45 -13.75 2.45 -5.42
N PHE A 46 -13.40 3.20 -4.39
CA PHE A 46 -12.01 3.59 -4.10
C PHE A 46 -11.49 2.87 -2.87
N TYR A 47 -10.22 2.42 -2.94
CA TYR A 47 -9.55 1.75 -1.86
C TYR A 47 -8.15 2.34 -1.60
N LEU A 48 -7.81 2.47 -0.32
CA LEU A 48 -6.46 2.71 0.15
C LEU A 48 -6.04 1.51 1.02
N LEU A 49 -4.98 0.81 0.61
CA LEU A 49 -4.40 -0.25 1.44
C LEU A 49 -3.24 0.36 2.23
N LEU A 50 -3.39 0.38 3.54
CA LEU A 50 -2.35 0.93 4.41
C LEU A 50 -1.18 -0.04 4.52
N ALA A 51 0.03 0.51 4.62
CA ALA A 51 1.26 -0.21 4.86
C ALA A 51 1.95 0.40 6.09
N GLU A 52 1.39 0.13 7.27
CA GLU A 52 1.86 0.75 8.51
C GLU A 52 3.15 0.10 9.01
N CYS A 53 4.16 0.93 9.33
CA CYS A 53 5.37 0.49 9.98
C CYS A 53 5.10 -0.02 11.40
N GLN A 54 6.07 -0.69 12.00
CA GLN A 54 5.95 -1.37 13.31
C GLN A 54 5.32 -0.48 14.41
N ASN A 55 5.68 0.81 14.44
CA ASN A 55 5.24 1.75 15.48
C ASN A 55 4.01 2.59 15.09
N ASP A 56 3.50 2.42 13.87
CA ASP A 56 2.33 3.15 13.40
C ASP A 56 1.04 2.40 13.77
N ASP A 57 -0.03 3.16 14.01
CA ASP A 57 -1.37 2.64 14.30
C ASP A 57 -2.48 3.58 13.83
N SER A 58 -2.27 4.21 12.68
CA SER A 58 -3.25 5.15 12.12
C SER A 58 -4.57 4.47 11.76
N PHE A 59 -4.52 3.18 11.37
CA PHE A 59 -5.74 2.39 11.16
C PHE A 59 -6.49 2.19 12.47
N GLY A 60 -5.80 1.87 13.57
CA GLY A 60 -6.39 1.77 14.90
C GLY A 60 -7.04 3.08 15.35
N ASP A 61 -6.41 4.21 15.03
CA ASP A 61 -6.95 5.55 15.29
C ASP A 61 -8.22 5.83 14.47
N LEU A 62 -8.23 5.52 13.17
CA LEU A 62 -9.43 5.65 12.33
C LEU A 62 -10.56 4.76 12.84
N ARG A 63 -10.25 3.53 13.25
CA ARG A 63 -11.24 2.61 13.82
C ARG A 63 -11.79 3.12 15.16
N ALA A 64 -10.94 3.66 16.03
CA ALA A 64 -11.38 4.28 17.29
C ALA A 64 -12.34 5.44 17.04
N LEU A 65 -12.05 6.31 16.07
CA LEU A 65 -12.96 7.39 15.67
C LEU A 65 -14.28 6.84 15.11
N ALA A 66 -14.24 5.77 14.30
CA ALA A 66 -15.45 5.14 13.75
C ALA A 66 -16.39 4.59 14.83
N LEU A 67 -15.84 4.19 15.97
CA LEU A 67 -16.56 3.70 17.15
C LEU A 67 -16.98 4.83 18.13
N GLY A 68 -16.81 6.10 17.75
CA GLY A 68 -17.13 7.26 18.60
C GLY A 68 -16.09 7.54 19.70
N GLY A 69 -14.93 6.89 19.66
CA GLY A 69 -13.82 7.09 20.59
C GLY A 69 -12.87 8.21 20.15
N ARG A 70 -11.65 8.18 20.68
CA ARG A 70 -10.57 9.12 20.37
C ARG A 70 -9.37 8.43 19.80
N ALA A 71 -8.74 9.01 18.78
CA ALA A 71 -7.47 8.58 18.25
C ALA A 71 -6.34 8.76 19.28
N ARG A 72 -5.49 7.75 19.46
CA ARG A 72 -4.36 7.81 20.41
C ARG A 72 -3.28 8.76 19.95
N SER A 73 -3.01 8.84 18.64
CA SER A 73 -2.06 9.76 18.04
C SER A 73 -2.55 11.22 18.03
N GLY A 74 -3.82 11.47 18.36
CA GLY A 74 -4.46 12.76 18.20
C GLY A 74 -4.95 13.03 16.77
N LEU A 75 -5.01 12.02 15.89
CA LEU A 75 -5.59 12.10 14.55
C LEU A 75 -7.02 12.63 14.65
N LYS A 76 -7.34 13.61 13.83
CA LYS A 76 -8.68 14.23 13.76
C LYS A 76 -9.10 14.33 12.30
N LEU A 77 -10.38 14.08 12.05
CA LEU A 77 -11.06 14.34 10.79
C LEU A 77 -12.00 15.54 11.00
N GLN A 78 -12.02 16.47 10.05
CA GLN A 78 -12.85 17.69 10.10
C GLN A 78 -13.96 17.65 9.04
N THR A 79 -13.61 17.21 7.83
CA THR A 79 -14.51 17.17 6.68
C THR A 79 -14.92 15.74 6.31
N TRP A 80 -14.09 14.76 6.66
CA TRP A 80 -14.35 13.35 6.43
C TRP A 80 -14.91 12.68 7.68
N MET A 81 -15.94 11.88 7.49
CA MET A 81 -16.49 11.02 8.56
C MET A 81 -15.96 9.61 8.36
N VAL A 82 -15.70 8.90 9.44
CA VAL A 82 -15.30 7.49 9.41
C VAL A 82 -16.40 6.62 10.03
N ARG A 83 -16.65 5.45 9.44
CA ARG A 83 -17.59 4.44 9.92
C ARG A 83 -16.95 3.05 9.86
N THR A 84 -17.40 2.17 10.73
CA THR A 84 -17.02 0.74 10.68
C THR A 84 -17.69 0.03 9.52
N THR A 85 -17.10 -1.10 9.13
CA THR A 85 -17.73 -2.14 8.32
C THR A 85 -17.91 -3.39 9.20
N ASP A 86 -18.42 -4.48 8.65
CA ASP A 86 -18.52 -5.78 9.36
C ASP A 86 -17.15 -6.50 9.43
N GLU A 87 -16.07 -5.79 9.13
CA GLU A 87 -14.70 -6.31 9.15
C GLU A 87 -13.81 -5.47 10.05
N ASP A 88 -13.06 -6.12 10.93
CA ASP A 88 -12.09 -5.46 11.80
C ASP A 88 -10.94 -4.78 11.06
N ARG A 89 -10.69 -5.20 9.82
CA ARG A 89 -9.59 -4.74 8.95
C ARG A 89 -9.99 -3.68 7.93
N CYS A 90 -11.21 -3.17 7.99
CA CYS A 90 -11.68 -2.15 7.06
C CYS A 90 -12.55 -1.11 7.75
N VAL A 91 -12.32 0.15 7.40
CA VAL A 91 -13.24 1.26 7.70
C VAL A 91 -13.62 1.96 6.40
N VAL A 92 -14.76 2.63 6.39
CA VAL A 92 -15.17 3.50 5.30
C VAL A 92 -15.06 4.95 5.74
N VAL A 93 -14.39 5.79 4.95
CA VAL A 93 -14.34 7.24 5.13
C VAL A 93 -15.16 7.90 4.05
N ALA A 94 -15.94 8.92 4.41
CA ALA A 94 -16.85 9.61 3.50
C ALA A 94 -16.89 11.12 3.78
N ASP A 95 -17.05 11.93 2.71
CA ASP A 95 -17.22 13.39 2.78
C ASP A 95 -18.62 13.86 2.37
N GLY A 96 -19.60 12.94 2.31
CA GLY A 96 -20.97 13.17 1.85
C GLY A 96 -21.16 13.00 0.34
N SER A 97 -20.14 13.18 -0.48
CA SER A 97 -20.19 13.03 -1.95
C SER A 97 -19.54 11.76 -2.48
N ALA A 98 -18.59 11.23 -1.73
CA ALA A 98 -17.83 10.02 -2.08
C ALA A 98 -17.40 9.28 -0.82
N HIS A 99 -17.04 8.01 -1.01
CA HIS A 99 -16.45 7.21 0.05
C HIS A 99 -15.20 6.47 -0.46
N ILE A 100 -14.31 6.17 0.49
CA ILE A 100 -13.08 5.40 0.28
C ILE A 100 -13.05 4.31 1.33
N TYR A 101 -12.82 3.09 0.93
CA TYR A 101 -12.52 2.00 1.84
C TYR A 101 -11.04 2.03 2.22
N VAL A 102 -10.76 2.14 3.50
CA VAL A 102 -9.40 2.10 4.05
C VAL A 102 -9.19 0.74 4.68
N VAL A 103 -8.26 -0.02 4.14
CA VAL A 103 -7.96 -1.40 4.56
C VAL A 103 -6.66 -1.41 5.34
N ALA A 104 -6.66 -2.08 6.49
CA ALA A 104 -5.48 -2.27 7.31
C ALA A 104 -4.41 -3.08 6.59
N GLY A 105 -3.15 -2.79 6.86
CA GLY A 105 -2.01 -3.57 6.42
C GLY A 105 -0.75 -3.13 7.15
N ARG A 106 0.29 -3.93 7.05
CA ARG A 106 1.56 -3.75 7.74
C ARG A 106 2.72 -3.78 6.76
N GLN A 107 3.72 -2.96 7.02
CA GLN A 107 5.03 -3.03 6.39
C GLN A 107 6.02 -3.58 7.41
N VAL A 108 6.67 -4.69 7.07
CA VAL A 108 7.67 -5.35 7.90
C VAL A 108 9.04 -5.13 7.27
N ALA A 109 9.92 -4.42 7.96
CA ALA A 109 11.30 -4.24 7.53
C ALA A 109 12.14 -5.47 7.92
N CYS A 110 12.57 -6.25 6.91
CA CYS A 110 13.28 -7.49 7.14
C CYS A 110 14.80 -7.29 7.30
N ARG A 111 15.45 -8.23 8.00
CA ARG A 111 16.88 -8.21 8.31
C ARG A 111 17.77 -8.06 7.07
N GLU A 112 17.38 -8.60 5.94
CA GLU A 112 18.13 -8.54 4.69
C GLU A 112 18.03 -7.18 3.98
N GLY A 113 17.25 -6.24 4.53
CA GLY A 113 17.02 -4.91 3.95
C GLY A 113 16.03 -4.92 2.78
N LEU A 114 15.19 -5.94 2.72
CA LEU A 114 13.94 -5.97 1.97
C LEU A 114 12.78 -5.69 2.93
N GLU A 115 11.61 -5.46 2.37
CA GLU A 115 10.37 -5.27 3.13
C GLU A 115 9.30 -6.21 2.61
N VAL A 116 8.32 -6.51 3.47
CA VAL A 116 7.11 -7.24 3.10
C VAL A 116 5.90 -6.41 3.54
N LEU A 117 5.03 -6.07 2.61
CA LEU A 117 3.71 -5.53 2.95
C LEU A 117 2.76 -6.71 3.14
N VAL A 118 2.04 -6.73 4.25
CA VAL A 118 1.01 -7.71 4.55
C VAL A 118 -0.32 -6.97 4.56
N LEU A 119 -1.07 -7.04 3.45
CA LEU A 119 -2.24 -6.21 3.21
C LEU A 119 -3.54 -6.91 3.61
N GLY A 120 -4.42 -6.23 4.31
CA GLY A 120 -5.68 -6.79 4.78
C GLY A 120 -5.59 -7.50 6.13
N THR A 121 -4.70 -7.05 7.00
CA THR A 121 -4.55 -7.56 8.37
C THR A 121 -4.32 -6.43 9.37
N THR A 122 -4.82 -6.61 10.59
CA THR A 122 -4.52 -5.77 11.74
C THR A 122 -3.43 -6.37 12.63
N GLN A 123 -2.98 -7.60 12.32
CA GLN A 123 -1.92 -8.27 13.06
C GLN A 123 -0.62 -7.46 12.98
N ARG A 124 0.10 -7.39 14.09
CA ARG A 124 1.40 -6.70 14.18
C ARG A 124 2.53 -7.71 14.00
N PHE A 125 3.58 -7.25 13.32
CA PHE A 125 4.80 -8.03 13.09
C PHE A 125 6.00 -7.21 13.56
N GLU A 126 7.04 -7.92 14.02
CA GLU A 126 8.30 -7.30 14.43
C GLU A 126 9.23 -7.11 13.24
N ASP A 127 9.89 -5.94 13.19
CA ASP A 127 10.96 -5.65 12.22
C ASP A 127 12.24 -6.45 12.55
N GLY A 128 13.14 -6.56 11.59
CA GLY A 128 14.46 -7.19 11.75
C GLY A 128 14.45 -8.71 11.66
N ARG A 129 13.31 -9.34 11.44
CA ARG A 129 13.19 -10.79 11.22
C ARG A 129 13.69 -11.18 9.83
N PRO A 130 14.13 -12.44 9.62
CA PRO A 130 14.41 -12.96 8.28
C PRO A 130 13.18 -12.86 7.38
N ILE A 131 13.36 -12.44 6.13
CA ILE A 131 12.24 -12.28 5.18
C ILE A 131 11.50 -13.61 4.92
N ARG A 132 12.20 -14.75 4.96
CA ARG A 132 11.59 -16.07 4.79
C ARG A 132 10.59 -16.38 5.91
N ASP A 133 11.00 -16.14 7.16
CA ASP A 133 10.15 -16.37 8.34
C ASP A 133 8.89 -15.49 8.28
N VAL A 134 9.03 -14.23 7.84
CA VAL A 134 7.90 -13.31 7.64
C VAL A 134 6.96 -13.82 6.55
N LEU A 135 7.49 -14.28 5.43
CA LEU A 135 6.69 -14.82 4.33
C LEU A 135 6.00 -16.13 4.70
N GLU A 136 6.65 -17.02 5.45
CA GLU A 136 6.06 -18.26 5.95
C GLU A 136 4.92 -17.98 6.93
N GLU A 137 5.17 -17.16 7.96
CA GLU A 137 4.15 -16.82 8.96
C GLU A 137 2.92 -16.17 8.31
N THR A 138 3.13 -15.25 7.40
CA THR A 138 2.04 -14.49 6.78
C THR A 138 1.29 -15.26 5.69
N GLU A 139 1.83 -16.38 5.23
CA GLU A 139 1.16 -17.23 4.24
C GLU A 139 -0.16 -17.80 4.76
N ALA A 140 -0.19 -18.21 6.02
CA ALA A 140 -1.39 -18.79 6.65
C ALA A 140 -2.56 -17.79 6.75
N LEU A 141 -2.29 -16.47 6.65
CA LEU A 141 -3.33 -15.46 6.68
C LEU A 141 -4.14 -15.39 5.38
N GLY A 142 -3.64 -15.98 4.29
CA GLY A 142 -4.32 -15.97 2.98
C GLY A 142 -4.52 -14.58 2.37
N VAL A 143 -3.78 -13.57 2.85
CA VAL A 143 -3.85 -12.17 2.38
C VAL A 143 -2.68 -11.84 1.43
N PRO A 144 -2.79 -10.78 0.61
CA PRO A 144 -1.70 -10.33 -0.24
C PRO A 144 -0.44 -10.00 0.57
N ARG A 145 0.69 -10.56 0.15
CA ARG A 145 2.04 -10.28 0.61
C ARG A 145 2.79 -9.63 -0.54
N VAL A 146 3.30 -8.43 -0.34
CA VAL A 146 3.94 -7.67 -1.41
C VAL A 146 5.39 -7.41 -1.04
N ILE A 147 6.33 -7.73 -1.93
CA ILE A 147 7.73 -7.31 -1.79
C ILE A 147 7.90 -6.03 -2.61
N PRO A 148 7.96 -4.84 -1.96
CA PRO A 148 7.98 -3.58 -2.66
C PRO A 148 9.34 -3.28 -3.28
N TRP A 149 9.32 -2.67 -4.46
CA TRP A 149 10.50 -2.09 -5.07
C TRP A 149 10.98 -0.91 -4.22
N GLY A 150 12.24 -0.58 -4.36
CA GLY A 150 12.80 0.64 -3.79
C GLY A 150 14.20 0.89 -4.34
N PRO A 151 14.66 2.15 -4.38
CA PRO A 151 15.98 2.49 -4.92
C PRO A 151 17.08 1.68 -4.23
N GLY A 152 17.77 0.85 -5.01
CA GLY A 152 18.84 -0.04 -4.53
C GLY A 152 18.38 -1.27 -3.76
N LYS A 153 17.09 -1.46 -3.44
CA LYS A 153 16.62 -2.64 -2.67
C LYS A 153 16.75 -3.95 -3.46
N TRP A 154 16.53 -3.94 -4.78
CA TRP A 154 16.55 -5.14 -5.62
C TRP A 154 17.87 -5.35 -6.38
N PHE A 155 19.00 -4.88 -5.84
CA PHE A 155 20.31 -5.02 -6.48
C PHE A 155 21.21 -6.01 -5.76
N PHE A 156 22.17 -6.58 -6.49
CA PHE A 156 23.22 -7.45 -6.01
C PHE A 156 22.72 -8.65 -5.19
N ARG A 157 23.14 -8.79 -3.95
CA ARG A 157 22.74 -9.90 -3.07
C ARG A 157 21.24 -9.92 -2.81
N ARG A 158 20.62 -8.75 -2.64
CA ARG A 158 19.16 -8.64 -2.41
C ARG A 158 18.34 -9.01 -3.63
N GLY A 159 18.82 -8.66 -4.84
CA GLY A 159 18.19 -9.10 -6.08
C GLY A 159 18.23 -10.61 -6.25
N ARG A 160 19.38 -11.27 -5.96
CA ARG A 160 19.48 -12.74 -5.97
C ARG A 160 18.58 -13.41 -4.92
N LEU A 161 18.47 -12.79 -3.72
CA LEU A 161 17.54 -13.27 -2.71
C LEU A 161 16.09 -13.15 -3.21
N LEU A 162 15.71 -12.00 -3.78
CA LEU A 162 14.38 -11.82 -4.36
C LEU A 162 14.08 -12.88 -5.42
N ASP A 163 15.03 -13.18 -6.30
CA ASP A 163 14.87 -14.24 -7.30
C ASP A 163 14.56 -15.59 -6.66
N SER A 164 15.25 -15.95 -5.57
CA SER A 164 14.98 -17.21 -4.86
C SER A 164 13.63 -17.22 -4.15
N LEU A 165 13.25 -16.07 -3.57
CA LEU A 165 11.93 -15.93 -2.91
C LEU A 165 10.77 -16.06 -3.90
N LEU A 166 10.92 -15.53 -5.12
CA LEU A 166 9.92 -15.66 -6.17
C LEU A 166 9.69 -17.11 -6.58
N GLU A 167 10.73 -17.94 -6.56
CA GLU A 167 10.61 -19.38 -6.88
C GLU A 167 10.01 -20.17 -5.72
N GLU A 168 10.39 -19.83 -4.49
CA GLU A 168 10.01 -20.55 -3.27
C GLU A 168 8.57 -20.24 -2.84
N PHE A 169 8.17 -18.96 -2.87
CA PHE A 169 6.89 -18.48 -2.34
C PHE A 169 5.87 -18.10 -3.42
N ARG A 170 6.03 -18.55 -4.66
CA ARG A 170 5.13 -18.26 -5.80
C ARG A 170 3.71 -18.80 -5.62
N LYS A 171 2.94 -18.12 -4.79
CA LYS A 171 1.51 -18.40 -4.58
C LYS A 171 0.66 -17.20 -5.01
N PRO A 172 -0.62 -17.36 -5.29
CA PRO A 172 -1.49 -16.25 -5.71
C PRO A 172 -1.53 -15.09 -4.72
N THR A 173 -1.07 -15.30 -3.47
CA THR A 173 -0.98 -14.28 -2.43
C THR A 173 0.35 -13.52 -2.44
N LEU A 174 1.38 -13.94 -3.21
CA LEU A 174 2.63 -13.20 -3.34
C LEU A 174 2.57 -12.25 -4.53
N PHE A 175 3.02 -11.01 -4.30
CA PHE A 175 3.09 -9.95 -5.30
C PHE A 175 4.43 -9.23 -5.23
N LEU A 176 4.80 -8.55 -6.32
CA LEU A 176 5.82 -7.51 -6.33
C LEU A 176 5.15 -6.14 -6.27
N GLY A 177 5.70 -5.20 -5.49
CA GLY A 177 5.19 -3.83 -5.43
C GLY A 177 5.94 -2.91 -6.39
N ASP A 178 5.24 -2.29 -7.35
CA ASP A 178 5.79 -1.14 -8.08
C ASP A 178 5.32 0.14 -7.38
N GLU A 179 6.20 1.12 -7.26
CA GLU A 179 5.95 2.26 -6.38
C GLU A 179 6.08 3.61 -7.09
N GLY A 180 5.22 4.55 -6.69
CA GLY A 180 5.19 5.92 -7.20
C GLY A 180 6.47 6.73 -6.96
N GLY A 181 7.38 6.22 -6.12
CA GLY A 181 8.72 6.77 -5.95
C GLY A 181 9.73 6.36 -7.02
N ARG A 182 9.39 5.44 -7.94
CA ARG A 182 10.27 5.06 -9.05
C ARG A 182 10.36 6.18 -10.08
N PRO A 183 11.56 6.65 -10.43
CA PRO A 183 11.69 7.78 -11.34
C PRO A 183 11.39 7.38 -12.79
N GLU A 184 10.90 8.34 -13.59
CA GLU A 184 10.53 8.15 -15.00
C GLU A 184 11.67 7.60 -15.86
N PHE A 185 12.92 8.00 -15.57
CA PHE A 185 14.11 7.55 -16.30
C PHE A 185 14.57 6.12 -15.94
N TRP A 186 14.01 5.53 -14.87
CA TRP A 186 14.39 4.19 -14.44
C TRP A 186 13.55 3.16 -15.15
N SER A 187 14.19 2.36 -15.99
CA SER A 187 13.52 1.29 -16.71
C SER A 187 12.80 0.33 -15.74
N TYR A 188 11.74 -0.30 -16.23
CA TYR A 188 11.00 -1.29 -15.45
C TYR A 188 11.91 -2.42 -15.01
N PRO A 189 12.08 -2.68 -13.69
CA PRO A 189 13.01 -3.67 -13.19
C PRO A 189 12.74 -5.09 -13.74
N ALA A 190 13.81 -5.79 -14.14
CA ALA A 190 13.72 -7.13 -14.75
C ALA A 190 13.03 -8.17 -13.84
N HIS A 191 13.06 -7.97 -12.53
CA HIS A 191 12.39 -8.84 -11.55
C HIS A 191 10.87 -8.88 -11.75
N PHE A 192 10.23 -7.81 -12.23
CA PHE A 192 8.80 -7.84 -12.56
C PHE A 192 8.53 -8.79 -13.73
N ALA A 193 9.33 -8.74 -14.79
CA ALA A 193 9.21 -9.67 -15.91
C ALA A 193 9.50 -11.13 -15.49
N ARG A 194 10.44 -11.34 -14.55
CA ARG A 194 10.69 -12.66 -13.95
C ARG A 194 9.49 -13.11 -13.12
N GLY A 195 8.96 -12.26 -12.24
CA GLY A 195 7.76 -12.55 -11.44
C GLY A 195 6.59 -12.96 -12.32
N ALA A 196 6.31 -12.21 -13.39
CA ALA A 196 5.24 -12.51 -14.33
C ALA A 196 5.38 -13.91 -14.96
N ARG A 197 6.59 -14.31 -15.34
CA ARG A 197 6.86 -15.68 -15.86
C ARG A 197 6.60 -16.77 -14.81
N LEU A 198 6.71 -16.45 -13.53
CA LEU A 198 6.46 -17.36 -12.42
C LEU A 198 5.01 -17.27 -11.89
N GLY A 199 4.14 -16.45 -12.53
CA GLY A 199 2.77 -16.22 -12.09
C GLY A 199 2.64 -15.27 -10.91
N VAL A 200 3.73 -14.59 -10.50
CA VAL A 200 3.70 -13.54 -9.47
C VAL A 200 3.37 -12.21 -10.14
N ARG A 201 2.23 -11.64 -9.77
CA ARG A 201 1.73 -10.38 -10.31
C ARG A 201 2.33 -9.19 -9.56
N ASP A 202 2.20 -8.01 -10.12
CA ASP A 202 2.59 -6.78 -9.46
C ASP A 202 1.38 -6.00 -8.94
N LEU A 203 1.53 -5.44 -7.74
CA LEU A 203 0.58 -4.53 -7.11
C LEU A 203 1.22 -3.14 -7.02
N PRO A 204 0.84 -2.20 -7.90
CA PRO A 204 1.33 -0.84 -7.82
C PRO A 204 0.67 -0.06 -6.69
N GLY A 205 1.45 0.81 -6.05
CA GLY A 205 1.00 1.72 -5.02
C GLY A 205 1.84 2.99 -4.97
N THR A 206 1.39 3.97 -4.23
CA THR A 206 2.01 5.31 -4.26
C THR A 206 3.28 5.39 -3.42
N ASP A 207 3.34 4.72 -2.27
CA ASP A 207 4.41 4.83 -1.26
C ASP A 207 4.79 6.30 -0.98
N PRO A 208 3.85 7.10 -0.44
CA PRO A 208 4.13 8.50 -0.17
C PRO A 208 5.16 8.63 0.95
N LEU A 209 6.22 9.43 0.70
CA LEU A 209 7.31 9.62 1.65
C LEU A 209 6.92 10.61 2.76
N PRO A 210 7.58 10.57 3.95
CA PRO A 210 7.24 11.41 5.10
C PRO A 210 7.67 12.87 4.92
N PHE A 211 7.23 13.48 3.82
CA PHE A 211 7.35 14.90 3.51
C PHE A 211 5.97 15.48 3.23
N SER A 212 5.64 16.62 3.83
CA SER A 212 4.29 17.23 3.72
C SER A 212 3.81 17.38 2.27
N HIS A 213 4.70 17.63 1.32
CA HIS A 213 4.34 17.76 -0.09
C HIS A 213 4.01 16.43 -0.79
N ASP A 214 4.40 15.28 -0.22
CA ASP A 214 4.13 13.97 -0.82
C ASP A 214 2.69 13.51 -0.61
N VAL A 215 1.93 14.16 0.28
CA VAL A 215 0.49 13.95 0.42
C VAL A 215 -0.25 14.09 -0.93
N ALA A 216 0.24 14.95 -1.83
CA ALA A 216 -0.34 15.16 -3.15
C ALA A 216 -0.22 13.95 -4.10
N LYS A 217 0.61 12.95 -3.76
CA LYS A 217 0.80 11.75 -4.60
C LYS A 217 -0.24 10.66 -4.33
N VAL A 218 -0.78 10.59 -3.10
CA VAL A 218 -1.66 9.48 -2.69
C VAL A 218 -2.76 9.26 -3.72
N GLY A 219 -2.90 8.03 -4.19
CA GLY A 219 -3.84 7.65 -5.24
C GLY A 219 -3.41 7.94 -6.68
N ARG A 220 -2.19 8.44 -6.95
CA ARG A 220 -1.69 8.67 -8.33
C ARG A 220 -1.17 7.42 -9.02
N MET A 221 -0.90 6.38 -8.25
CA MET A 221 -0.43 5.10 -8.75
C MET A 221 -1.21 3.99 -8.07
N GLY A 222 -1.57 2.98 -8.86
CA GLY A 222 -2.38 1.87 -8.38
C GLY A 222 -2.89 1.02 -9.53
N PHE A 223 -4.00 0.36 -9.30
CA PHE A 223 -4.63 -0.51 -10.30
C PHE A 223 -6.16 -0.49 -10.20
N CYS A 224 -6.80 -0.87 -11.30
CA CYS A 224 -8.23 -1.13 -11.38
C CYS A 224 -8.45 -2.63 -11.45
N VAL A 225 -9.45 -3.14 -10.72
CA VAL A 225 -9.78 -4.56 -10.67
C VAL A 225 -11.30 -4.75 -10.55
N PRO A 226 -11.92 -5.70 -11.28
CA PRO A 226 -13.32 -6.02 -11.09
C PRO A 226 -13.51 -6.74 -9.74
N VAL A 227 -14.50 -6.30 -8.97
CA VAL A 227 -14.82 -6.84 -7.64
C VAL A 227 -16.30 -7.09 -7.52
N GLU A 228 -16.67 -8.29 -7.07
CA GLU A 228 -18.02 -8.57 -6.60
C GLU A 228 -18.15 -7.98 -5.18
N LEU A 229 -18.70 -6.76 -5.10
CA LEU A 229 -18.70 -5.96 -3.89
C LEU A 229 -19.80 -6.40 -2.93
N ASP A 230 -19.39 -6.74 -1.71
CA ASP A 230 -20.23 -6.74 -0.52
C ASP A 230 -19.92 -5.45 0.28
N PRO A 231 -20.83 -4.47 0.35
CA PRO A 231 -20.59 -3.22 1.06
C PRO A 231 -20.34 -3.37 2.56
N LEU A 232 -20.80 -4.47 3.17
CA LEU A 232 -20.56 -4.80 4.57
C LEU A 232 -19.16 -5.41 4.79
N ARG A 233 -18.64 -6.09 3.76
CA ARG A 233 -17.33 -6.76 3.78
C ARG A 233 -16.45 -6.35 2.59
N PRO A 234 -16.17 -5.05 2.44
CA PRO A 234 -15.49 -4.53 1.25
C PRO A 234 -14.03 -5.00 1.15
N ALA A 235 -13.31 -5.16 2.27
CA ALA A 235 -11.95 -5.69 2.23
C ALA A 235 -11.94 -7.16 1.78
N ALA A 236 -12.80 -8.03 2.31
CA ALA A 236 -12.88 -9.42 1.87
C ALA A 236 -13.24 -9.52 0.39
N SER A 237 -14.11 -8.63 -0.11
CA SER A 237 -14.46 -8.57 -1.53
C SER A 237 -13.25 -8.25 -2.39
N LEU A 238 -12.49 -7.20 -2.06
CA LEU A 238 -11.27 -6.83 -2.76
C LEU A 238 -10.22 -7.94 -2.69
N LEU A 239 -9.93 -8.44 -1.49
CA LEU A 239 -8.87 -9.44 -1.27
C LEU A 239 -9.12 -10.73 -2.03
N ARG A 240 -10.38 -11.19 -2.14
CA ARG A 240 -10.74 -12.34 -2.99
C ARG A 240 -10.38 -12.12 -4.46
N SER A 241 -10.67 -10.94 -5.00
CA SER A 241 -10.29 -10.60 -6.38
C SER A 241 -8.79 -10.53 -6.53
N LEU A 242 -8.05 -9.99 -5.54
CA LEU A 242 -6.60 -9.88 -5.59
C LEU A 242 -5.90 -11.25 -5.63
N VAL A 243 -6.32 -12.19 -4.81
CA VAL A 243 -5.68 -13.51 -4.74
C VAL A 243 -6.17 -14.48 -5.83
N ASN A 244 -7.18 -14.11 -6.60
CA ASN A 244 -7.64 -14.91 -7.74
C ASN A 244 -6.75 -14.64 -8.97
N PRO A 245 -5.96 -15.62 -9.45
CA PRO A 245 -5.03 -15.41 -10.57
C PRO A 245 -5.73 -15.10 -11.89
N ASN A 246 -7.01 -15.44 -12.03
CA ASN A 246 -7.81 -15.24 -13.25
C ASN A 246 -8.43 -13.85 -13.35
N VAL A 247 -8.38 -13.05 -12.28
CA VAL A 247 -8.91 -11.68 -12.28
C VAL A 247 -7.83 -10.73 -12.82
N PRO A 248 -8.09 -10.02 -13.93
CA PRO A 248 -7.11 -9.10 -14.51
C PRO A 248 -6.99 -7.84 -13.67
N PHE A 249 -5.79 -7.25 -13.67
CA PHE A 249 -5.51 -5.93 -13.12
C PHE A 249 -5.12 -4.97 -14.24
N GLU A 250 -5.68 -3.78 -14.21
CA GLU A 250 -5.26 -2.69 -15.09
C GLU A 250 -4.53 -1.64 -14.28
N ARG A 251 -3.25 -1.47 -14.56
CA ARG A 251 -2.40 -0.52 -13.86
C ARG A 251 -2.65 0.91 -14.33
N PHE A 252 -2.62 1.84 -13.38
CA PHE A 252 -2.40 3.25 -13.68
C PHE A 252 -1.20 3.75 -12.88
N ALA A 253 -0.36 4.59 -13.49
CA ALA A 253 0.87 5.00 -12.86
C ALA A 253 1.23 6.45 -13.20
N SER A 254 1.70 7.17 -12.19
CA SER A 254 2.41 8.43 -12.33
C SER A 254 3.76 8.29 -11.64
N LEU A 255 4.80 8.08 -12.43
CA LEU A 255 6.15 7.93 -11.93
C LEU A 255 6.72 9.26 -11.43
N GLU A 256 7.84 9.20 -10.71
CA GLU A 256 8.46 10.37 -10.09
C GLU A 256 9.30 11.16 -11.12
N PRO A 257 9.04 12.46 -11.31
CA PRO A 257 9.92 13.32 -12.11
C PRO A 257 11.36 13.32 -11.55
N PRO A 258 12.39 13.36 -12.43
CA PRO A 258 13.79 13.20 -12.03
C PRO A 258 14.26 14.15 -10.91
N LEU A 259 13.92 15.43 -11.00
CA LEU A 259 14.32 16.43 -10.00
C LEU A 259 13.67 16.15 -8.62
N ARG A 260 12.42 15.71 -8.63
CA ARG A 260 11.68 15.39 -7.40
C ARG A 260 12.24 14.13 -6.78
N PHE A 261 12.58 13.11 -7.59
CA PHE A 261 13.25 11.91 -7.13
C PHE A 261 14.55 12.23 -6.40
N VAL A 262 15.46 13.01 -7.03
CA VAL A 262 16.74 13.38 -6.42
C VAL A 262 16.53 14.13 -5.10
N ARG A 263 15.63 15.12 -5.08
CA ARG A 263 15.29 15.86 -3.85
C ARG A 263 14.82 14.94 -2.74
N ASN A 264 13.92 14.01 -3.06
CA ASN A 264 13.35 13.07 -2.10
C ASN A 264 14.43 12.10 -1.57
N GLN A 265 15.33 11.59 -2.43
CA GLN A 265 16.44 10.74 -2.01
C GLN A 265 17.38 11.47 -1.04
N ILE A 266 17.77 12.72 -1.34
CA ILE A 266 18.58 13.54 -0.44
C ILE A 266 17.85 13.75 0.89
N GLY A 267 16.57 14.11 0.86
CA GLY A 267 15.76 14.32 2.06
C GLY A 267 15.68 13.08 2.94
N MET A 268 15.48 11.89 2.35
CA MET A 268 15.46 10.63 3.10
C MET A 268 16.82 10.30 3.73
N GLN A 269 17.94 10.52 3.02
CA GLN A 269 19.27 10.33 3.59
C GLN A 269 19.55 11.27 4.77
N LEU A 270 19.14 12.53 4.69
CA LEU A 270 19.28 13.49 5.78
C LEU A 270 18.43 13.08 7.01
N ARG A 271 17.19 12.61 6.80
CA ARG A 271 16.37 12.11 7.90
C ARG A 271 17.00 10.89 8.57
N LYS A 272 17.52 9.95 7.79
CA LYS A 272 18.18 8.76 8.32
C LYS A 272 19.37 9.16 9.22
N ARG A 273 20.27 10.02 8.71
CA ARG A 273 21.43 10.50 9.50
C ARG A 273 21.03 11.18 10.81
N ARG A 274 19.97 12.01 10.81
CA ARG A 274 19.45 12.64 12.04
C ARG A 274 18.93 11.63 13.05
N ARG A 275 18.24 10.57 12.58
CA ARG A 275 17.72 9.51 13.46
C ARG A 275 18.86 8.71 14.08
N ASP A 276 19.87 8.36 13.29
CA ASP A 276 21.03 7.61 13.75
C ASP A 276 21.85 8.43 14.78
N SER A 277 22.00 9.76 14.58
CA SER A 277 22.69 10.64 15.55
C SER A 277 21.92 10.78 16.88
N HIS A 278 20.58 10.80 16.87
CA HIS A 278 19.79 10.86 18.11
C HIS A 278 19.86 9.54 18.89
N GLN A 279 19.88 8.39 18.20
CA GLN A 279 20.03 7.07 18.84
C GLN A 279 21.44 6.84 19.42
N ALA A 280 22.47 7.45 18.84
CA ALA A 280 23.84 7.39 19.36
C ALA A 280 24.08 8.32 20.56
N SER A 281 23.17 9.27 20.84
CA SER A 281 23.27 10.25 21.92
C SER A 281 22.33 9.95 23.10
N ALA A 282 21.52 8.89 23.02
CA ALA A 282 20.62 8.40 24.06
C ALA A 282 21.15 7.08 24.67
#